data_d548ea1f0d213719a93c86328a697ece
#
_entry.id   d548ea1f0d213719a93c86328a697ece
#
_cell.length_a   1.000
_cell.length_b   1.000
_cell.length_c   1.000
_cell.angle_alpha   90.00
_cell.angle_beta   90.00
_cell.angle_gamma   90.00
#
_symmetry.space_group_name_H-M   'P 1'
#
loop_
_entity.id
_entity.type
_entity.pdbx_description
1 polymer ?
#
loop_
_entity_poly.entity_id
_entity_poly.type
_entity_poly.pdbx_seq_one_letter_code
_entity_poly.pdbx_strand_id
1 'polypeptide(L)'
;MARSLFASIVILLVGCEGSIMGPKLAGPVGVNPATGEPLPVPITPVTPVTPMPMEPGPIVTACTPSPTPGSAPMRRLSHEEYTHAVEDLFGNATLARQVSTGFLTDSVSLGYSNGARFLDVKPVMMQKYQDAAETVAAQVTSTANLPRLVTCQTSQGETCARTSIERLLLRAYRRPAPVADVDRYLAVWRAGSTGADFRTGMEWVVATVLQAPKFLYRVEVDAPTTATRALGAYELASRLSFLFWQSGPDDALLDAARMGSLATAADVEREARRMLADPKAERVFNFFEQWMDVDEIQSMRRDATIFPGLSTTLTSLFHEEARQFVKAAVLTGDGTFETLMTSPVTFVNGDLARHYGMTGITGTTWQRTSFTSGQRGGLFMNSAALISHDKQSRTSIVNRGMRVRTQLLCQTVPAPPDDVPLNLAAINGEFSQADRLAQHRTNPSCSGCHALLDPLGEPFETLDAVGRERSRDEGGRAIPTTGEIVASRDADGRVTSAMDLMRKLSNSDEARECMVTQLFRFSHGRQEEASDLCSRQRALEKFKDSQWNVRELYVAMTQTDDFLFKPGVTP
;
A
#
# COMPACT_ATOMS: atom_id res chain seq x y z
N MET A 1 -9.92 -11.24 -49.47
CA MET A 1 -10.49 -12.61 -49.38
C MET A 1 -9.35 -13.57 -49.18
N ALA A 2 -9.11 -14.03 -47.98
CA ALA A 2 -8.41 -15.29 -47.67
C ALA A 2 -8.72 -15.60 -46.21
N ARG A 3 -9.55 -16.62 -46.00
CA ARG A 3 -10.02 -17.09 -44.70
C ARG A 3 -9.02 -18.06 -44.08
N SER A 4 -8.85 -17.88 -42.78
CA SER A 4 -8.52 -18.84 -41.71
C SER A 4 -8.45 -20.30 -42.02
N LEU A 5 -7.39 -20.95 -41.53
CA LEU A 5 -7.38 -22.36 -41.11
C LEU A 5 -6.82 -22.40 -39.68
N PHE A 6 -7.71 -22.50 -38.69
CA PHE A 6 -7.36 -22.91 -37.33
C PHE A 6 -7.53 -24.43 -37.23
N ALA A 7 -6.45 -25.12 -36.94
CA ALA A 7 -6.48 -26.53 -36.58
C ALA A 7 -6.76 -26.65 -35.08
N SER A 8 -7.91 -27.26 -34.75
CA SER A 8 -8.30 -27.58 -33.36
C SER A 8 -7.53 -28.82 -32.89
N ILE A 9 -6.69 -28.65 -31.88
CA ILE A 9 -6.13 -29.77 -31.11
C ILE A 9 -7.05 -30.00 -29.91
N VAL A 10 -7.74 -31.15 -29.92
CA VAL A 10 -8.52 -31.68 -28.80
C VAL A 10 -7.56 -32.36 -27.84
N ILE A 11 -7.39 -31.80 -26.64
CA ILE A 11 -6.69 -32.45 -25.54
C ILE A 11 -7.75 -33.13 -24.65
N LEU A 12 -7.70 -34.47 -24.63
CA LEU A 12 -8.45 -35.29 -23.68
C LEU A 12 -7.94 -35.07 -22.25
N LEU A 13 -8.75 -34.44 -21.41
CA LEU A 13 -8.55 -34.40 -19.97
C LEU A 13 -9.08 -35.69 -19.34
N VAL A 14 -8.18 -36.51 -18.85
CA VAL A 14 -8.49 -37.62 -17.95
C VAL A 14 -8.72 -37.00 -16.55
N GLY A 15 -9.95 -37.08 -16.07
CA GLY A 15 -10.32 -36.62 -14.75
C GLY A 15 -9.82 -37.58 -13.66
N CYS A 16 -9.09 -37.06 -12.68
CA CYS A 16 -8.92 -37.71 -11.39
C CYS A 16 -9.98 -37.15 -10.44
N GLU A 17 -10.99 -37.95 -10.15
CA GLU A 17 -11.94 -37.69 -9.06
C GLU A 17 -11.25 -37.93 -7.71
N GLY A 18 -10.82 -36.85 -7.05
CA GLY A 18 -10.43 -36.87 -5.66
C GLY A 18 -11.62 -36.54 -4.77
N SER A 19 -12.16 -37.53 -4.09
CA SER A 19 -13.19 -37.32 -3.06
C SER A 19 -12.64 -36.52 -1.90
N ILE A 20 -13.09 -35.25 -1.76
CA ILE A 20 -12.86 -34.46 -0.56
C ILE A 20 -13.92 -34.91 0.47
N MET A 21 -13.50 -35.66 1.48
CA MET A 21 -14.32 -35.89 2.66
C MET A 21 -14.44 -34.59 3.44
N GLY A 22 -15.61 -33.94 3.39
CA GLY A 22 -15.98 -32.85 4.28
C GLY A 22 -16.15 -33.35 5.74
N PRO A 23 -15.96 -32.47 6.73
CA PRO A 23 -16.16 -32.83 8.12
C PRO A 23 -17.61 -33.26 8.36
N LYS A 24 -17.77 -34.35 9.11
CA LYS A 24 -19.09 -34.88 9.49
C LYS A 24 -19.89 -33.80 10.22
N LEU A 25 -21.03 -33.43 9.68
CA LEU A 25 -22.03 -32.62 10.39
C LEU A 25 -22.34 -33.29 11.73
N ALA A 26 -22.26 -32.52 12.81
CA ALA A 26 -22.71 -32.94 14.12
C ALA A 26 -24.20 -33.34 14.05
N GLY A 27 -24.57 -34.42 14.72
CA GLY A 27 -25.93 -34.94 14.75
C GLY A 27 -26.93 -33.92 15.33
N PRO A 28 -28.21 -34.15 15.16
CA PRO A 28 -29.25 -33.20 15.54
C PRO A 28 -29.19 -32.89 17.04
N VAL A 29 -29.25 -31.61 17.37
CA VAL A 29 -29.38 -31.11 18.75
C VAL A 29 -30.66 -31.70 19.35
N GLY A 30 -30.53 -32.37 20.50
CA GLY A 30 -31.68 -32.93 21.20
C GLY A 30 -32.67 -31.82 21.58
N VAL A 31 -33.93 -32.02 21.27
CA VAL A 31 -35.03 -31.13 21.69
C VAL A 31 -35.83 -31.77 22.85
N ASN A 32 -36.33 -30.96 23.74
CA ASN A 32 -37.20 -31.38 24.81
C ASN A 32 -38.54 -31.95 24.22
N PRO A 33 -38.87 -33.24 24.43
CA PRO A 33 -40.02 -33.85 23.79
C PRO A 33 -41.36 -33.29 24.27
N ALA A 34 -41.39 -32.51 25.35
CA ALA A 34 -42.63 -31.94 25.90
C ALA A 34 -42.89 -30.48 25.44
N THR A 35 -41.86 -29.72 25.07
CA THR A 35 -41.99 -28.30 24.71
C THR A 35 -41.49 -27.97 23.31
N GLY A 36 -40.74 -28.86 22.65
CA GLY A 36 -40.11 -28.60 21.34
C GLY A 36 -38.93 -27.61 21.38
N GLU A 37 -38.50 -27.16 22.56
CA GLU A 37 -37.38 -26.24 22.70
C GLU A 37 -36.03 -26.97 22.72
N PRO A 38 -34.98 -26.37 22.19
CA PRO A 38 -33.61 -26.93 22.26
C PRO A 38 -33.17 -27.11 23.72
N LEU A 39 -32.64 -28.29 24.05
CA LEU A 39 -32.05 -28.52 25.37
C LEU A 39 -30.83 -27.60 25.57
N PRO A 40 -30.68 -26.96 26.75
CA PRO A 40 -29.49 -26.13 27.03
C PRO A 40 -28.24 -27.03 26.98
N VAL A 41 -27.32 -26.66 26.12
CA VAL A 41 -25.98 -27.29 26.05
C VAL A 41 -25.27 -27.01 27.37
N PRO A 42 -24.69 -27.98 28.06
CA PRO A 42 -23.94 -27.73 29.28
C PRO A 42 -22.72 -26.86 28.96
N ILE A 43 -22.71 -25.62 29.45
CA ILE A 43 -21.57 -24.72 29.35
C ILE A 43 -20.54 -25.19 30.38
N THR A 44 -19.49 -25.87 29.95
CA THR A 44 -18.32 -26.08 30.79
C THR A 44 -17.68 -24.70 31.02
N PRO A 45 -17.37 -24.31 32.28
CA PRO A 45 -16.72 -23.05 32.54
C PRO A 45 -15.35 -23.04 31.85
N VAL A 46 -15.21 -22.21 30.83
CA VAL A 46 -13.90 -21.94 30.23
C VAL A 46 -13.16 -21.07 31.24
N THR A 47 -12.03 -21.57 31.73
CA THR A 47 -11.10 -20.78 32.54
C THR A 47 -10.82 -19.46 31.81
N PRO A 48 -10.86 -18.30 32.48
CA PRO A 48 -10.49 -17.03 31.85
C PRO A 48 -9.12 -17.18 31.20
N VAL A 49 -9.04 -17.00 29.90
CA VAL A 49 -7.75 -16.94 29.20
C VAL A 49 -7.12 -15.63 29.66
N THR A 50 -6.16 -15.73 30.58
CA THR A 50 -5.27 -14.61 30.89
C THR A 50 -4.67 -14.17 29.58
N PRO A 51 -4.67 -12.88 29.23
CA PRO A 51 -3.96 -12.40 28.05
C PRO A 51 -2.53 -12.93 28.13
N MET A 52 -2.12 -13.73 27.15
CA MET A 52 -0.72 -14.16 27.09
C MET A 52 0.12 -12.90 27.03
N PRO A 53 1.09 -12.72 27.94
CA PRO A 53 2.06 -11.64 27.80
C PRO A 53 2.66 -11.80 26.39
N MET A 54 2.60 -10.75 25.58
CA MET A 54 3.37 -10.74 24.33
C MET A 54 4.82 -10.96 24.73
N GLU A 55 5.44 -12.00 24.18
CA GLU A 55 6.86 -12.21 24.39
C GLU A 55 7.58 -10.90 23.99
N PRO A 56 8.46 -10.37 24.85
CA PRO A 56 9.29 -9.25 24.46
C PRO A 56 10.05 -9.68 23.21
N GLY A 57 9.98 -8.86 22.16
CA GLY A 57 10.73 -9.13 20.94
C GLY A 57 12.19 -9.42 21.26
N PRO A 58 12.91 -10.17 20.42
CA PRO A 58 14.25 -10.66 20.72
C PRO A 58 15.15 -9.54 21.23
N ILE A 59 15.76 -9.77 22.39
CA ILE A 59 16.75 -8.84 22.97
C ILE A 59 17.86 -8.64 21.94
N VAL A 60 18.03 -7.41 21.48
CA VAL A 60 19.03 -7.07 20.47
C VAL A 60 20.41 -7.27 21.06
N THR A 61 21.09 -8.34 20.68
CA THR A 61 22.55 -8.39 20.73
C THR A 61 23.07 -7.30 19.80
N ALA A 62 24.05 -6.51 20.25
CA ALA A 62 24.57 -5.35 19.50
C ALA A 62 24.74 -5.66 18.01
N CYS A 63 24.25 -4.76 17.16
CA CYS A 63 24.34 -4.92 15.70
C CYS A 63 25.81 -5.02 15.26
N THR A 64 26.12 -6.04 14.49
CA THR A 64 27.47 -6.28 14.00
C THR A 64 27.87 -5.22 12.97
N PRO A 65 29.18 -4.90 12.83
CA PRO A 65 29.66 -4.01 11.76
C PRO A 65 29.48 -4.60 10.35
N SER A 66 29.36 -5.93 10.23
CA SER A 66 29.17 -6.60 8.95
C SER A 66 27.73 -6.50 8.48
N PRO A 67 27.48 -6.21 7.19
CA PRO A 67 26.11 -6.16 6.65
C PRO A 67 25.38 -7.50 6.79
N THR A 68 24.15 -7.43 7.30
CA THR A 68 23.27 -8.60 7.48
C THR A 68 21.91 -8.36 6.83
N PRO A 69 21.86 -8.21 5.48
CA PRO A 69 20.59 -8.00 4.80
C PRO A 69 19.71 -9.25 4.90
N GLY A 70 18.41 -9.04 5.04
CA GLY A 70 17.40 -10.09 4.93
C GLY A 70 17.15 -10.50 3.49
N SER A 71 16.11 -11.32 3.29
CA SER A 71 15.76 -11.82 1.95
C SER A 71 15.43 -10.68 0.97
N ALA A 72 15.86 -10.82 -0.28
CA ALA A 72 15.60 -9.85 -1.34
C ALA A 72 14.97 -10.56 -2.55
N PRO A 73 13.68 -10.95 -2.47
CA PRO A 73 13.01 -11.66 -3.55
C PRO A 73 12.84 -10.77 -4.79
N MET A 74 12.94 -11.37 -5.98
CA MET A 74 12.60 -10.70 -7.21
C MET A 74 11.11 -10.32 -7.18
N ARG A 75 10.79 -9.07 -7.51
CA ARG A 75 9.45 -8.52 -7.42
C ARG A 75 8.98 -7.99 -8.78
N ARG A 76 7.75 -8.38 -9.19
CA ARG A 76 7.05 -7.73 -10.28
C ARG A 76 6.70 -6.29 -9.88
N LEU A 77 6.60 -5.37 -10.84
CA LEU A 77 5.99 -4.07 -10.59
C LEU A 77 4.54 -4.25 -10.13
N SER A 78 4.12 -3.51 -9.11
CA SER A 78 2.69 -3.36 -8.84
C SER A 78 2.01 -2.64 -10.00
N HIS A 79 0.67 -2.67 -10.07
CA HIS A 79 -0.03 -1.98 -11.16
C HIS A 79 0.18 -0.47 -11.12
N GLU A 80 0.32 0.09 -9.92
CA GLU A 80 0.65 1.50 -9.74
C GLU A 80 2.09 1.79 -10.21
N GLU A 81 3.07 0.96 -9.82
CA GLU A 81 4.44 1.06 -10.31
C GLU A 81 4.53 0.91 -11.84
N TYR A 82 3.74 0.00 -12.44
CA TYR A 82 3.65 -0.15 -13.89
C TYR A 82 3.10 1.12 -14.55
N THR A 83 2.01 1.66 -14.00
CA THR A 83 1.36 2.88 -14.51
C THR A 83 2.32 4.06 -14.49
N HIS A 84 3.00 4.29 -13.38
CA HIS A 84 4.00 5.35 -13.27
C HIS A 84 5.22 5.12 -14.17
N ALA A 85 5.66 3.85 -14.32
CA ALA A 85 6.77 3.55 -15.22
C ALA A 85 6.43 3.84 -16.69
N VAL A 86 5.22 3.50 -17.15
CA VAL A 86 4.74 3.84 -18.50
C VAL A 86 4.57 5.36 -18.66
N GLU A 87 4.00 6.03 -17.66
CA GLU A 87 3.89 7.49 -17.63
C GLU A 87 5.25 8.16 -17.82
N ASP A 88 6.25 7.78 -17.01
CA ASP A 88 7.58 8.40 -17.03
C ASP A 88 8.40 8.04 -18.26
N LEU A 89 8.23 6.83 -18.82
CA LEU A 89 8.90 6.45 -20.06
C LEU A 89 8.45 7.28 -21.26
N PHE A 90 7.16 7.58 -21.34
CA PHE A 90 6.56 8.16 -22.54
C PHE A 90 5.96 9.56 -22.32
N GLY A 91 5.95 10.07 -21.08
CA GLY A 91 5.43 11.42 -20.76
C GLY A 91 3.92 11.55 -20.94
N ASN A 92 3.15 10.46 -20.73
CA ASN A 92 1.70 10.45 -20.96
C ASN A 92 0.93 9.75 -19.84
N ALA A 93 0.57 10.51 -18.81
CA ALA A 93 -0.18 10.03 -17.65
C ALA A 93 -1.59 9.52 -18.01
N THR A 94 -2.26 10.14 -18.99
CA THR A 94 -3.60 9.72 -19.40
C THR A 94 -3.57 8.34 -20.04
N LEU A 95 -2.64 8.11 -20.97
CA LEU A 95 -2.46 6.82 -21.61
C LEU A 95 -2.07 5.73 -20.59
N ALA A 96 -1.14 6.04 -19.70
CA ALA A 96 -0.68 5.10 -18.67
C ALA A 96 -1.84 4.61 -17.78
N ARG A 97 -2.67 5.53 -17.29
CA ARG A 97 -3.88 5.18 -16.52
C ARG A 97 -4.90 4.41 -17.33
N GLN A 98 -5.15 4.82 -18.57
CA GLN A 98 -6.11 4.14 -19.45
C GLN A 98 -5.77 2.67 -19.65
N VAL A 99 -4.51 2.34 -19.93
CA VAL A 99 -4.10 0.96 -20.21
C VAL A 99 -4.07 0.08 -18.96
N SER A 100 -3.86 0.65 -17.77
CA SER A 100 -3.84 -0.08 -16.51
C SER A 100 -5.23 -0.29 -15.89
N THR A 101 -6.25 0.45 -16.31
CA THR A 101 -7.62 0.35 -15.78
C THR A 101 -8.22 -1.05 -15.91
N GLY A 102 -7.76 -1.85 -16.89
CA GLY A 102 -8.24 -3.23 -17.10
C GLY A 102 -7.44 -4.30 -16.36
N PHE A 103 -6.46 -3.93 -15.54
CA PHE A 103 -5.66 -4.88 -14.78
C PHE A 103 -6.46 -5.49 -13.63
N LEU A 104 -6.14 -6.75 -13.30
CA LEU A 104 -6.69 -7.38 -12.11
C LEU A 104 -6.05 -6.72 -10.87
N THR A 105 -6.82 -6.53 -9.81
CA THR A 105 -6.29 -5.95 -8.56
C THR A 105 -5.10 -6.75 -8.05
N ASP A 106 -4.03 -6.06 -7.69
CA ASP A 106 -2.88 -6.68 -7.03
C ASP A 106 -3.30 -7.24 -5.66
N SER A 107 -2.77 -8.41 -5.32
CA SER A 107 -3.03 -9.01 -4.01
C SER A 107 -2.37 -8.20 -2.91
N VAL A 108 -3.14 -7.88 -1.87
CA VAL A 108 -2.65 -7.14 -0.69
C VAL A 108 -2.06 -8.10 0.33
N SER A 109 -0.90 -7.76 0.88
CA SER A 109 -0.26 -8.47 1.98
C SER A 109 0.30 -7.47 2.98
N LEU A 110 0.03 -7.68 4.26
CA LEU A 110 0.43 -6.76 5.35
C LEU A 110 -0.08 -5.31 5.15
N GLY A 111 -1.18 -5.14 4.42
CA GLY A 111 -1.74 -3.84 4.05
C GLY A 111 -1.16 -3.24 2.75
N TYR A 112 -0.22 -3.93 2.05
CA TYR A 112 0.46 -3.38 0.88
C TYR A 112 0.27 -4.25 -0.37
N SER A 113 0.01 -3.61 -1.51
CA SER A 113 -0.17 -4.24 -2.83
C SER A 113 1.14 -4.53 -3.56
N ASN A 114 2.28 -4.26 -2.94
CA ASN A 114 3.60 -4.42 -3.53
C ASN A 114 4.40 -5.62 -2.99
N GLY A 115 3.73 -6.54 -2.29
CA GLY A 115 4.35 -7.71 -1.66
C GLY A 115 4.89 -8.72 -2.67
N ALA A 116 6.20 -8.97 -2.65
CA ALA A 116 6.90 -9.77 -3.67
C ALA A 116 6.32 -11.19 -3.85
N ARG A 117 5.88 -11.84 -2.77
CA ARG A 117 5.32 -13.20 -2.79
C ARG A 117 3.91 -13.29 -3.37
N PHE A 118 3.21 -12.15 -3.52
CA PHE A 118 1.81 -12.09 -3.90
C PHE A 118 1.58 -11.45 -5.27
N LEU A 119 2.65 -10.94 -5.90
CA LEU A 119 2.63 -10.34 -7.23
C LEU A 119 2.93 -11.38 -8.31
N ASP A 120 2.18 -12.49 -8.32
CA ASP A 120 2.23 -13.50 -9.38
C ASP A 120 1.60 -13.00 -10.68
N VAL A 121 2.01 -13.59 -11.79
CA VAL A 121 1.46 -13.29 -13.12
C VAL A 121 0.60 -14.44 -13.60
N LYS A 122 -0.72 -14.27 -13.46
CA LYS A 122 -1.71 -15.23 -13.99
C LYS A 122 -1.85 -15.10 -15.51
N PRO A 123 -2.25 -16.15 -16.25
CA PRO A 123 -2.41 -16.09 -17.70
C PRO A 123 -3.27 -14.92 -18.20
N VAL A 124 -4.38 -14.62 -17.51
CA VAL A 124 -5.23 -13.46 -17.84
C VAL A 124 -4.46 -12.14 -17.72
N MET A 125 -3.56 -12.04 -16.76
CA MET A 125 -2.75 -10.84 -16.56
C MET A 125 -1.71 -10.66 -17.67
N MET A 126 -1.14 -11.77 -18.19
CA MET A 126 -0.26 -11.72 -19.38
C MET A 126 -0.97 -11.12 -20.59
N GLN A 127 -2.22 -11.52 -20.83
CA GLN A 127 -3.03 -10.92 -21.91
C GLN A 127 -3.24 -9.42 -21.69
N LYS A 128 -3.52 -9.00 -20.45
CA LYS A 128 -3.68 -7.58 -20.11
C LYS A 128 -2.40 -6.77 -20.33
N TYR A 129 -1.24 -7.33 -19.98
CA TYR A 129 0.04 -6.67 -20.29
C TYR A 129 0.29 -6.59 -21.79
N GLN A 130 -0.09 -7.61 -22.56
CA GLN A 130 0.00 -7.56 -24.01
C GLN A 130 -0.90 -6.47 -24.60
N ASP A 131 -2.19 -6.44 -24.23
CA ASP A 131 -3.17 -5.44 -24.69
C ASP A 131 -2.69 -4.01 -24.36
N ALA A 132 -2.17 -3.81 -23.15
CA ALA A 132 -1.61 -2.55 -22.70
C ALA A 132 -0.36 -2.16 -23.51
N ALA A 133 0.56 -3.09 -23.72
CA ALA A 133 1.80 -2.87 -24.46
C ALA A 133 1.53 -2.51 -25.92
N GLU A 134 0.62 -3.20 -26.59
CA GLU A 134 0.21 -2.91 -27.97
C GLU A 134 -0.48 -1.53 -28.06
N THR A 135 -1.37 -1.20 -27.12
CA THR A 135 -2.03 0.11 -27.07
C THR A 135 -1.03 1.24 -26.86
N VAL A 136 -0.11 1.09 -25.91
CA VAL A 136 0.95 2.08 -25.66
C VAL A 136 1.83 2.22 -26.89
N ALA A 137 2.29 1.11 -27.49
CA ALA A 137 3.16 1.11 -28.64
C ALA A 137 2.55 1.87 -29.83
N ALA A 138 1.29 1.58 -30.18
CA ALA A 138 0.57 2.28 -31.26
C ALA A 138 0.46 3.79 -31.01
N GLN A 139 0.21 4.20 -29.76
CA GLN A 139 0.07 5.62 -29.42
C GLN A 139 1.41 6.37 -29.40
N VAL A 140 2.45 5.79 -28.80
CA VAL A 140 3.76 6.47 -28.66
C VAL A 140 4.57 6.49 -29.95
N THR A 141 4.29 5.58 -30.88
CA THR A 141 4.90 5.57 -32.21
C THR A 141 4.05 6.24 -33.28
N SER A 142 2.86 6.77 -32.94
CA SER A 142 2.07 7.57 -33.88
C SER A 142 2.92 8.72 -34.46
N THR A 143 2.59 9.17 -35.66
CA THR A 143 3.35 10.23 -36.36
C THR A 143 3.57 11.48 -35.48
N ALA A 144 2.58 11.82 -34.67
CA ALA A 144 2.65 12.98 -33.75
C ALA A 144 3.59 12.75 -32.55
N ASN A 145 3.73 11.51 -32.07
CA ASN A 145 4.47 11.19 -30.83
C ASN A 145 5.84 10.57 -31.11
N LEU A 146 6.06 9.97 -32.26
CA LEU A 146 7.34 9.33 -32.62
C LEU A 146 8.58 10.19 -32.37
N PRO A 147 8.57 11.54 -32.63
CA PRO A 147 9.73 12.39 -32.37
C PRO A 147 10.14 12.51 -30.90
N ARG A 148 9.26 12.14 -29.95
CA ARG A 148 9.58 12.08 -28.52
C ARG A 148 10.32 10.80 -28.15
N LEU A 149 10.07 9.72 -28.87
CA LEU A 149 10.73 8.42 -28.70
C LEU A 149 12.05 8.34 -29.49
N VAL A 150 12.04 8.84 -30.72
CA VAL A 150 13.14 8.76 -31.69
C VAL A 150 13.70 10.15 -31.93
N THR A 151 14.92 10.41 -31.48
CA THR A 151 15.58 11.73 -31.53
C THR A 151 16.54 11.89 -32.72
N CYS A 152 16.80 10.81 -33.49
CA CYS A 152 17.62 10.79 -34.69
C CYS A 152 16.75 10.88 -35.96
N GLN A 153 17.40 11.07 -37.10
CA GLN A 153 16.70 11.09 -38.39
C GLN A 153 16.30 9.66 -38.79
N THR A 154 15.02 9.41 -38.97
CA THR A 154 14.49 8.07 -39.36
C THR A 154 15.02 7.61 -40.70
N SER A 155 15.45 8.50 -41.59
CA SER A 155 16.12 8.20 -42.86
C SER A 155 17.47 7.49 -42.68
N GLN A 156 18.08 7.53 -41.48
CA GLN A 156 19.28 6.74 -41.17
C GLN A 156 18.96 5.24 -40.93
N GLY A 157 17.69 4.86 -41.02
CA GLY A 157 17.26 3.46 -40.96
C GLY A 157 17.72 2.75 -39.69
N GLU A 158 18.43 1.66 -39.85
CA GLU A 158 18.87 0.78 -38.78
C GLU A 158 19.77 1.47 -37.73
N THR A 159 20.62 2.40 -38.14
CA THR A 159 21.48 3.15 -37.21
C THR A 159 20.63 3.96 -36.19
N CYS A 160 19.61 4.66 -36.70
CA CYS A 160 18.68 5.39 -35.84
C CYS A 160 17.83 4.45 -34.98
N ALA A 161 17.39 3.30 -35.53
CA ALA A 161 16.68 2.29 -34.77
C ALA A 161 17.52 1.76 -33.60
N ARG A 162 18.79 1.40 -33.83
CA ARG A 162 19.71 0.93 -32.79
C ARG A 162 19.82 1.92 -31.65
N THR A 163 20.14 3.19 -31.95
CA THR A 163 20.28 4.26 -30.95
C THR A 163 18.99 4.46 -30.14
N SER A 164 17.84 4.43 -30.83
CA SER A 164 16.54 4.55 -30.17
C SER A 164 16.22 3.37 -29.26
N ILE A 165 16.55 2.15 -29.69
CA ILE A 165 16.41 0.92 -28.93
C ILE A 165 17.31 0.95 -27.68
N GLU A 166 18.58 1.28 -27.81
CA GLU A 166 19.53 1.38 -26.69
C GLU A 166 19.01 2.34 -25.61
N ARG A 167 18.52 3.51 -26.01
CA ARG A 167 17.94 4.50 -25.09
C ARG A 167 16.65 3.98 -24.44
N LEU A 168 15.76 3.35 -25.19
CA LEU A 168 14.52 2.77 -24.66
C LEU A 168 14.83 1.67 -23.63
N LEU A 169 15.74 0.75 -23.97
CA LEU A 169 16.13 -0.35 -23.08
C LEU A 169 16.81 0.14 -21.81
N LEU A 170 17.69 1.16 -21.87
CA LEU A 170 18.33 1.77 -20.72
C LEU A 170 17.28 2.25 -19.70
N ARG A 171 16.27 2.98 -20.16
CA ARG A 171 15.21 3.53 -19.31
C ARG A 171 14.21 2.45 -18.84
N ALA A 172 13.74 1.59 -19.76
CA ALA A 172 12.76 0.55 -19.45
C ALA A 172 13.33 -0.55 -18.54
N TYR A 173 14.58 -0.96 -18.75
CA TYR A 173 15.26 -2.00 -17.95
C TYR A 173 16.12 -1.43 -16.83
N ARG A 174 16.17 -0.08 -16.73
CA ARG A 174 16.83 0.64 -15.64
C ARG A 174 18.33 0.38 -15.53
N ARG A 175 18.94 -0.12 -16.62
CA ARG A 175 20.36 -0.40 -16.78
C ARG A 175 20.76 -0.52 -18.25
N PRO A 176 22.04 -0.37 -18.61
CA PRO A 176 22.49 -0.63 -19.97
C PRO A 176 22.15 -2.06 -20.40
N ALA A 177 21.60 -2.19 -21.59
CA ALA A 177 21.34 -3.50 -22.18
C ALA A 177 22.64 -4.08 -22.78
N PRO A 178 22.92 -5.38 -22.59
CA PRO A 178 23.98 -6.06 -23.34
C PRO A 178 23.77 -5.94 -24.86
N VAL A 179 24.85 -5.90 -25.63
CA VAL A 179 24.80 -5.80 -27.09
C VAL A 179 23.89 -6.87 -27.71
N ALA A 180 23.95 -8.11 -27.21
CA ALA A 180 23.10 -9.21 -27.68
C ALA A 180 21.60 -8.94 -27.45
N ASP A 181 21.20 -8.22 -26.41
CA ASP A 181 19.81 -7.82 -26.22
C ASP A 181 19.43 -6.72 -27.22
N VAL A 182 20.28 -5.71 -27.42
CA VAL A 182 20.07 -4.67 -28.44
C VAL A 182 19.88 -5.30 -29.81
N ASP A 183 20.75 -6.23 -30.20
CA ASP A 183 20.68 -6.94 -31.50
C ASP A 183 19.38 -7.74 -31.66
N ARG A 184 18.89 -8.33 -30.57
CA ARG A 184 17.61 -9.06 -30.55
C ARG A 184 16.43 -8.10 -30.81
N TYR A 185 16.39 -6.94 -30.19
CA TYR A 185 15.36 -5.93 -30.43
C TYR A 185 15.51 -5.26 -31.80
N LEU A 186 16.74 -5.14 -32.30
CA LEU A 186 16.97 -4.68 -33.67
C LEU A 186 16.44 -5.68 -34.70
N ALA A 187 16.52 -6.98 -34.43
CA ALA A 187 15.88 -7.99 -35.28
C ALA A 187 14.35 -7.87 -35.27
N VAL A 188 13.73 -7.55 -34.10
CA VAL A 188 12.28 -7.24 -34.01
C VAL A 188 11.95 -6.02 -34.87
N TRP A 189 12.76 -4.95 -34.78
CA TRP A 189 12.56 -3.75 -35.58
C TRP A 189 12.63 -4.05 -37.08
N ARG A 190 13.64 -4.82 -37.52
CA ARG A 190 13.78 -5.24 -38.94
C ARG A 190 12.54 -6.00 -39.41
N ALA A 191 12.07 -6.96 -38.61
CA ALA A 191 10.88 -7.75 -38.94
C ALA A 191 9.63 -6.87 -39.06
N GLY A 192 9.42 -5.94 -38.16
CA GLY A 192 8.27 -5.03 -38.17
C GLY A 192 8.33 -3.95 -39.26
N SER A 193 9.53 -3.57 -39.72
CA SER A 193 9.71 -2.59 -40.80
C SER A 193 9.73 -3.20 -42.19
N THR A 194 9.83 -4.52 -42.32
CA THR A 194 9.84 -5.21 -43.61
C THR A 194 8.48 -5.08 -44.30
N GLY A 195 8.48 -4.42 -45.47
CA GLY A 195 7.24 -4.14 -46.22
C GLY A 195 6.34 -3.05 -45.59
N ALA A 196 6.84 -2.34 -44.56
CA ALA A 196 6.18 -1.28 -43.86
C ALA A 196 7.12 -0.06 -43.73
N ASP A 197 7.14 0.62 -42.60
CA ASP A 197 7.96 1.82 -42.36
C ASP A 197 8.77 1.70 -41.05
N PHE A 198 9.69 2.67 -40.82
CA PHE A 198 10.49 2.78 -39.60
C PHE A 198 9.64 2.77 -38.34
N ARG A 199 8.51 3.47 -38.36
CA ARG A 199 7.56 3.62 -37.29
C ARG A 199 6.97 2.26 -36.84
N THR A 200 6.54 1.45 -37.82
CA THR A 200 5.97 0.13 -37.53
C THR A 200 7.00 -0.81 -36.89
N GLY A 201 8.26 -0.72 -37.33
CA GLY A 201 9.34 -1.46 -36.66
C GLY A 201 9.51 -1.01 -35.19
N MET A 202 9.47 0.29 -34.91
CA MET A 202 9.55 0.79 -33.53
C MET A 202 8.32 0.44 -32.69
N GLU A 203 7.14 0.38 -33.29
CA GLU A 203 5.91 -0.08 -32.63
C GLU A 203 6.06 -1.51 -32.10
N TRP A 204 6.59 -2.42 -32.92
CA TRP A 204 6.86 -3.80 -32.50
C TRP A 204 7.90 -3.86 -31.37
N VAL A 205 8.94 -3.03 -31.45
CA VAL A 205 9.96 -2.93 -30.39
C VAL A 205 9.34 -2.50 -29.06
N VAL A 206 8.57 -1.40 -29.06
CA VAL A 206 7.93 -0.89 -27.83
C VAL A 206 7.01 -1.94 -27.24
N ALA A 207 6.13 -2.56 -28.05
CA ALA A 207 5.23 -3.60 -27.58
C ALA A 207 5.99 -4.78 -26.95
N THR A 208 7.10 -5.21 -27.56
CA THR A 208 7.93 -6.32 -27.04
C THR A 208 8.65 -5.93 -25.75
N VAL A 209 9.17 -4.70 -25.64
CA VAL A 209 9.87 -4.21 -24.44
C VAL A 209 8.94 -4.17 -23.23
N LEU A 210 7.72 -3.68 -23.39
CA LEU A 210 6.77 -3.53 -22.28
C LEU A 210 6.20 -4.87 -21.77
N GLN A 211 6.32 -5.95 -22.54
CA GLN A 211 5.95 -7.30 -22.13
C GLN A 211 7.14 -8.09 -21.54
N ALA A 212 8.35 -7.57 -21.68
CA ALA A 212 9.54 -8.30 -21.26
C ALA A 212 9.64 -8.42 -19.74
N PRO A 213 10.05 -9.58 -19.19
CA PRO A 213 10.31 -9.73 -17.77
C PRO A 213 11.26 -8.67 -17.19
N LYS A 214 12.25 -8.21 -17.97
CA LYS A 214 13.20 -7.15 -17.57
C LYS A 214 12.50 -5.80 -17.35
N PHE A 215 11.36 -5.54 -17.99
CA PHE A 215 10.51 -4.39 -17.71
C PHE A 215 9.58 -4.65 -16.53
N LEU A 216 8.85 -5.76 -16.57
CA LEU A 216 7.79 -6.10 -15.61
C LEU A 216 8.32 -6.41 -14.20
N TYR A 217 9.59 -6.81 -14.06
CA TYR A 217 10.19 -7.15 -12.77
C TYR A 217 11.33 -6.21 -12.41
N ARG A 218 11.52 -6.01 -11.12
CA ARG A 218 12.70 -5.35 -10.57
C ARG A 218 13.81 -6.38 -10.44
N VAL A 219 14.62 -6.50 -11.52
CA VAL A 219 15.67 -7.50 -11.60
C VAL A 219 16.96 -6.98 -10.99
N GLU A 220 17.43 -7.65 -9.94
CA GLU A 220 18.76 -7.48 -9.37
C GLU A 220 19.60 -8.69 -9.82
N VAL A 221 20.64 -8.41 -10.61
CA VAL A 221 21.42 -9.49 -11.26
C VAL A 221 22.27 -10.19 -10.22
N ASP A 222 21.99 -11.45 -10.00
CA ASP A 222 22.77 -12.29 -9.11
C ASP A 222 23.98 -12.85 -9.85
N ALA A 223 25.18 -12.59 -9.34
CA ALA A 223 26.25 -13.55 -9.51
C ALA A 223 25.99 -14.68 -8.50
N PRO A 224 26.11 -15.95 -8.86
CA PRO A 224 25.97 -17.04 -7.92
C PRO A 224 27.09 -16.93 -6.88
N THR A 225 26.76 -16.39 -5.72
CA THR A 225 27.66 -16.22 -4.59
C THR A 225 26.91 -16.51 -3.31
N THR A 226 27.53 -17.25 -2.40
CA THR A 226 27.02 -17.48 -1.04
C THR A 226 27.29 -16.29 -0.12
N ALA A 227 28.08 -15.32 -0.55
CA ALA A 227 28.43 -14.15 0.23
C ALA A 227 27.43 -13.00 0.01
N THR A 228 27.16 -12.24 1.07
CA THR A 228 26.50 -10.94 0.96
C THR A 228 27.28 -10.03 0.02
N ARG A 229 26.59 -9.36 -0.91
CA ARG A 229 27.17 -8.42 -1.85
C ARG A 229 26.57 -7.02 -1.74
N ALA A 230 27.37 -5.99 -1.97
CA ALA A 230 26.86 -4.66 -2.23
C ALA A 230 26.08 -4.63 -3.56
N LEU A 231 25.04 -3.84 -3.61
CA LEU A 231 24.30 -3.61 -4.86
C LEU A 231 25.10 -2.74 -5.82
N GLY A 232 24.95 -3.00 -7.11
CA GLY A 232 25.52 -2.15 -8.15
C GLY A 232 24.76 -0.83 -8.29
N ALA A 233 25.41 0.18 -8.88
CA ALA A 233 24.87 1.53 -8.99
C ALA A 233 23.49 1.58 -9.70
N TYR A 234 23.26 0.79 -10.73
CA TYR A 234 21.95 0.70 -11.41
C TYR A 234 20.88 0.00 -10.57
N GLU A 235 21.27 -0.94 -9.71
CA GLU A 235 20.36 -1.59 -8.77
C GLU A 235 19.93 -0.61 -7.68
N LEU A 236 20.88 0.17 -7.14
CA LEU A 236 20.62 1.26 -6.20
C LEU A 236 19.73 2.34 -6.82
N ALA A 237 20.02 2.76 -8.07
CA ALA A 237 19.17 3.69 -8.81
C ALA A 237 17.74 3.20 -8.94
N SER A 238 17.55 1.91 -9.25
CA SER A 238 16.22 1.29 -9.31
C SER A 238 15.55 1.25 -7.94
N ARG A 239 16.24 0.86 -6.85
CA ARG A 239 15.67 0.85 -5.50
C ARG A 239 15.22 2.24 -5.05
N LEU A 240 16.07 3.25 -5.25
CA LEU A 240 15.76 4.64 -4.94
C LEU A 240 14.51 5.13 -5.69
N SER A 241 14.49 4.95 -7.02
CA SER A 241 13.41 5.47 -7.84
C SER A 241 12.05 4.83 -7.53
N PHE A 242 12.02 3.54 -7.22
CA PHE A 242 10.79 2.88 -6.81
C PHE A 242 10.36 3.21 -5.38
N LEU A 243 11.29 3.54 -4.48
CA LEU A 243 10.93 3.97 -3.12
C LEU A 243 10.28 5.36 -3.12
N PHE A 244 10.86 6.31 -3.84
CA PHE A 244 10.42 7.72 -3.79
C PHE A 244 9.39 8.08 -4.87
N TRP A 245 9.51 7.49 -6.05
CA TRP A 245 8.71 7.88 -7.22
C TRP A 245 7.81 6.78 -7.75
N GLN A 246 7.86 5.55 -7.18
CA GLN A 246 7.10 4.40 -7.64
C GLN A 246 7.28 4.13 -9.14
N SER A 247 8.44 4.45 -9.69
CA SER A 247 8.76 4.39 -11.11
C SER A 247 10.24 4.09 -11.33
N GLY A 248 10.64 3.97 -12.61
CA GLY A 248 12.04 3.85 -12.98
C GLY A 248 12.85 5.13 -12.74
N PRO A 249 14.21 5.01 -12.70
CA PRO A 249 15.10 6.14 -12.52
C PRO A 249 15.00 7.17 -13.66
N ASP A 250 15.18 8.44 -13.33
CA ASP A 250 15.34 9.51 -14.30
C ASP A 250 16.73 9.48 -14.96
N ASP A 251 16.89 10.28 -16.02
CA ASP A 251 18.17 10.33 -16.75
C ASP A 251 19.32 10.77 -15.84
N ALA A 252 19.07 11.70 -14.86
CA ALA A 252 20.09 12.14 -13.91
C ALA A 252 20.57 11.01 -13.00
N LEU A 253 19.67 10.17 -12.50
CA LEU A 253 20.01 9.04 -11.64
C LEU A 253 20.71 7.91 -12.44
N LEU A 254 20.29 7.68 -13.70
CA LEU A 254 20.98 6.75 -14.61
C LEU A 254 22.39 7.24 -14.96
N ASP A 255 22.58 8.55 -15.15
CA ASP A 255 23.90 9.15 -15.38
C ASP A 255 24.77 9.06 -14.14
N ALA A 256 24.24 9.31 -12.95
CA ALA A 256 24.97 9.12 -11.69
C ALA A 256 25.46 7.66 -11.55
N ALA A 257 24.61 6.69 -11.89
CA ALA A 257 24.99 5.28 -11.90
C ALA A 257 26.08 4.98 -12.93
N ARG A 258 25.98 5.54 -14.14
CA ARG A 258 26.95 5.37 -15.23
C ARG A 258 28.32 5.96 -14.89
N MET A 259 28.34 7.11 -14.22
CA MET A 259 29.57 7.83 -13.85
C MET A 259 30.23 7.31 -12.58
N GLY A 260 29.64 6.33 -11.89
CA GLY A 260 30.12 5.82 -10.61
C GLY A 260 29.88 6.76 -9.42
N SER A 261 29.01 7.77 -9.58
CA SER A 261 28.63 8.73 -8.53
C SER A 261 27.47 8.21 -7.66
N LEU A 262 27.17 6.91 -7.71
CA LEU A 262 26.20 6.21 -6.87
C LEU A 262 26.86 4.93 -6.33
N ALA A 263 27.99 5.08 -5.66
CA ALA A 263 28.84 3.97 -5.21
C ALA A 263 28.89 3.83 -3.67
N THR A 264 28.60 4.90 -2.94
CA THR A 264 28.69 4.94 -1.48
C THR A 264 27.34 5.23 -0.84
N ALA A 265 27.19 4.91 0.44
CA ALA A 265 26.00 5.26 1.22
C ALA A 265 25.72 6.78 1.19
N ALA A 266 26.77 7.62 1.23
CA ALA A 266 26.66 9.08 1.12
C ALA A 266 26.13 9.53 -0.26
N ASP A 267 26.50 8.84 -1.33
CA ASP A 267 25.95 9.10 -2.66
C ASP A 267 24.48 8.74 -2.73
N VAL A 268 24.10 7.60 -2.16
CA VAL A 268 22.71 7.16 -2.06
C VAL A 268 21.87 8.16 -1.26
N GLU A 269 22.41 8.67 -0.14
CA GLU A 269 21.72 9.69 0.67
C GLU A 269 21.53 11.00 -0.12
N ARG A 270 22.54 11.47 -0.82
CA ARG A 270 22.46 12.67 -1.66
C ARG A 270 21.34 12.55 -2.70
N GLU A 271 21.27 11.42 -3.41
CA GLU A 271 20.23 11.20 -4.40
C GLU A 271 18.84 11.02 -3.75
N ALA A 272 18.73 10.35 -2.61
CA ALA A 272 17.49 10.24 -1.84
C ALA A 272 16.93 11.64 -1.48
N ARG A 273 17.80 12.55 -1.02
CA ARG A 273 17.41 13.93 -0.70
C ARG A 273 16.99 14.72 -1.94
N ARG A 274 17.71 14.56 -3.06
CA ARG A 274 17.31 15.16 -4.35
C ARG A 274 15.92 14.67 -4.76
N MET A 275 15.67 13.39 -4.65
CA MET A 275 14.42 12.78 -5.06
C MET A 275 13.24 13.20 -4.19
N LEU A 276 13.45 13.41 -2.89
CA LEU A 276 12.42 13.97 -1.99
C LEU A 276 12.09 15.43 -2.30
N ALA A 277 13.02 16.18 -2.89
CA ALA A 277 12.79 17.56 -3.31
C ALA A 277 12.13 17.68 -4.71
N ASP A 278 12.03 16.59 -5.45
CA ASP A 278 11.40 16.54 -6.77
C ASP A 278 9.86 16.51 -6.64
N PRO A 279 9.12 17.15 -7.54
CA PRO A 279 7.64 17.06 -7.55
C PRO A 279 7.09 15.63 -7.57
N LYS A 280 7.78 14.67 -8.18
CA LYS A 280 7.40 13.25 -8.17
C LYS A 280 7.41 12.63 -6.77
N ALA A 281 8.04 13.27 -5.78
CA ALA A 281 7.99 12.82 -4.39
C ALA A 281 6.56 12.77 -3.84
N GLU A 282 5.59 13.45 -4.46
CA GLU A 282 4.18 13.29 -4.11
C GLU A 282 3.69 11.84 -4.23
N ARG A 283 4.37 10.99 -5.01
CA ARG A 283 4.06 9.55 -5.14
C ARG A 283 4.39 8.75 -3.87
N VAL A 284 5.10 9.32 -2.87
CA VAL A 284 5.23 8.69 -1.54
C VAL A 284 3.89 8.58 -0.83
N PHE A 285 2.87 9.34 -1.28
CA PHE A 285 1.51 9.20 -0.79
C PHE A 285 0.99 7.76 -0.90
N ASN A 286 1.42 6.99 -1.89
CA ASN A 286 1.04 5.58 -2.06
C ASN A 286 1.32 4.73 -0.80
N PHE A 287 2.41 4.99 -0.07
CA PHE A 287 2.65 4.35 1.23
C PHE A 287 1.56 4.71 2.25
N PHE A 288 1.26 5.99 2.40
CA PHE A 288 0.26 6.47 3.37
C PHE A 288 -1.15 6.05 3.01
N GLU A 289 -1.48 6.06 1.74
CA GLU A 289 -2.74 5.60 1.18
C GLU A 289 -3.01 4.14 1.55
N GLN A 290 -2.04 3.26 1.34
CA GLN A 290 -2.16 1.85 1.67
C GLN A 290 -2.04 1.60 3.18
N TRP A 291 -1.15 2.30 3.90
CA TRP A 291 -1.03 2.19 5.35
C TRP A 291 -2.33 2.52 6.07
N MET A 292 -3.10 3.47 5.53
CA MET A 292 -4.39 3.91 6.09
C MET A 292 -5.61 3.34 5.36
N ASP A 293 -5.43 2.40 4.42
CA ASP A 293 -6.48 1.81 3.58
C ASP A 293 -7.38 2.86 2.91
N VAL A 294 -6.77 3.99 2.51
CA VAL A 294 -7.48 5.11 1.87
C VAL A 294 -7.87 4.77 0.43
N ASP A 295 -7.13 3.88 -0.23
CA ASP A 295 -7.40 3.37 -1.57
C ASP A 295 -8.75 2.64 -1.66
N GLU A 296 -9.16 1.96 -0.61
CA GLU A 296 -10.43 1.24 -0.52
C GLU A 296 -11.66 2.17 -0.53
N ILE A 297 -11.48 3.47 -0.21
CA ILE A 297 -12.60 4.41 -0.05
C ILE A 297 -13.44 4.58 -1.33
N GLN A 298 -12.83 4.45 -2.50
CA GLN A 298 -13.53 4.64 -3.77
C GLN A 298 -14.53 3.52 -4.08
N SER A 299 -14.28 2.33 -3.57
CA SER A 299 -15.17 1.16 -3.69
C SER A 299 -16.29 1.16 -2.66
N MET A 300 -16.19 1.98 -1.63
CA MET A 300 -17.12 1.99 -0.51
C MET A 300 -18.53 2.42 -0.87
N ARG A 301 -19.49 1.78 -0.22
CA ARG A 301 -20.91 2.11 -0.32
C ARG A 301 -21.49 2.27 1.08
N ARG A 302 -22.35 3.26 1.24
CA ARG A 302 -23.12 3.48 2.47
C ARG A 302 -24.61 3.38 2.15
N ASP A 303 -25.39 3.07 3.19
CA ASP A 303 -26.85 3.10 3.08
C ASP A 303 -27.31 4.52 2.80
N ALA A 304 -27.87 4.75 1.62
CA ALA A 304 -28.30 6.08 1.18
C ALA A 304 -29.49 6.64 1.97
N THR A 305 -30.21 5.79 2.72
CA THR A 305 -31.31 6.24 3.60
C THR A 305 -30.76 6.84 4.90
N ILE A 306 -29.63 6.33 5.38
CA ILE A 306 -28.96 6.79 6.59
C ILE A 306 -27.95 7.91 6.26
N PHE A 307 -27.22 7.76 5.15
CA PHE A 307 -26.17 8.69 4.70
C PHE A 307 -26.43 9.18 3.27
N PRO A 308 -27.48 9.98 3.06
CA PRO A 308 -27.94 10.36 1.71
C PRO A 308 -26.95 11.25 0.93
N GLY A 309 -25.91 11.75 1.57
CA GLY A 309 -24.92 12.63 0.95
C GLY A 309 -23.64 11.95 0.47
N LEU A 310 -23.43 10.67 0.74
CA LEU A 310 -22.20 9.99 0.32
C LEU A 310 -22.31 9.58 -1.15
N SER A 311 -21.43 10.15 -1.97
CA SER A 311 -21.32 9.85 -3.42
C SER A 311 -19.88 9.47 -3.76
N THR A 312 -19.66 8.86 -4.94
CA THR A 312 -18.32 8.60 -5.47
C THR A 312 -17.51 9.89 -5.65
N THR A 313 -18.18 11.02 -5.94
CA THR A 313 -17.53 12.33 -5.96
C THR A 313 -17.00 12.70 -4.58
N LEU A 314 -17.78 12.53 -3.52
CA LEU A 314 -17.36 12.86 -2.16
C LEU A 314 -16.23 11.95 -1.67
N THR A 315 -16.27 10.65 -1.97
CA THR A 315 -15.16 9.74 -1.62
C THR A 315 -13.86 10.10 -2.36
N SER A 316 -13.95 10.57 -3.61
CA SER A 316 -12.79 11.09 -4.33
C SER A 316 -12.23 12.38 -3.70
N LEU A 317 -13.10 13.23 -3.14
CA LEU A 317 -12.66 14.43 -2.40
C LEU A 317 -11.96 14.04 -1.09
N PHE A 318 -12.41 13.03 -0.35
CA PHE A 318 -11.74 12.54 0.84
C PHE A 318 -10.35 11.98 0.50
N HIS A 319 -10.22 11.26 -0.59
CA HIS A 319 -8.92 10.77 -1.07
C HIS A 319 -7.96 11.91 -1.38
N GLU A 320 -8.42 12.91 -2.12
CA GLU A 320 -7.61 14.09 -2.46
C GLU A 320 -7.27 14.94 -1.21
N GLU A 321 -8.17 15.06 -0.23
CA GLU A 321 -7.90 15.68 1.06
C GLU A 321 -6.73 15.00 1.76
N ALA A 322 -6.75 13.65 1.84
CA ALA A 322 -5.69 12.87 2.45
C ALA A 322 -4.35 13.08 1.73
N ARG A 323 -4.37 13.10 0.38
CA ARG A 323 -3.17 13.33 -0.44
C ARG A 323 -2.57 14.72 -0.17
N GLN A 324 -3.39 15.77 -0.15
CA GLN A 324 -2.92 17.13 0.13
C GLN A 324 -2.44 17.28 1.57
N PHE A 325 -3.10 16.61 2.52
CA PHE A 325 -2.65 16.59 3.92
C PHE A 325 -1.26 15.96 4.05
N VAL A 326 -1.04 14.78 3.48
CA VAL A 326 0.28 14.12 3.51
C VAL A 326 1.34 14.98 2.85
N LYS A 327 1.06 15.57 1.68
CA LYS A 327 1.96 16.53 1.02
C LYS A 327 2.34 17.68 1.96
N ALA A 328 1.35 18.28 2.60
CA ALA A 328 1.56 19.42 3.49
C ALA A 328 2.25 19.03 4.80
N ALA A 329 1.93 17.90 5.40
CA ALA A 329 2.51 17.46 6.66
C ALA A 329 3.93 16.92 6.46
N VAL A 330 4.13 16.05 5.45
CA VAL A 330 5.37 15.30 5.28
C VAL A 330 6.35 16.01 4.35
N LEU A 331 5.91 16.42 3.13
CA LEU A 331 6.85 16.91 2.11
C LEU A 331 7.17 18.40 2.25
N THR A 332 6.19 19.24 2.54
CA THR A 332 6.36 20.71 2.57
C THR A 332 6.30 21.34 3.95
N GLY A 333 5.81 20.60 4.95
CA GLY A 333 5.74 21.02 6.34
C GLY A 333 6.98 20.66 7.16
N ASP A 334 6.80 20.50 8.46
CA ASP A 334 7.88 20.11 9.37
C ASP A 334 8.30 18.63 9.23
N GLY A 335 7.43 17.81 8.67
CA GLY A 335 7.68 16.39 8.42
C GLY A 335 7.60 15.52 9.67
N THR A 336 7.20 16.05 10.83
CA THR A 336 7.22 15.29 12.09
C THR A 336 6.09 14.25 12.16
N PHE A 337 6.37 13.14 12.84
CA PHE A 337 5.36 12.12 13.12
C PHE A 337 4.20 12.69 13.96
N GLU A 338 4.49 13.63 14.88
CA GLU A 338 3.46 14.31 15.66
C GLU A 338 2.50 15.11 14.76
N THR A 339 3.03 15.90 13.82
CA THR A 339 2.21 16.66 12.87
C THR A 339 1.38 15.71 11.99
N LEU A 340 1.96 14.61 11.50
CA LEU A 340 1.23 13.60 10.74
C LEU A 340 0.06 13.01 11.54
N MET A 341 0.22 12.80 12.85
CA MET A 341 -0.78 12.16 13.71
C MET A 341 -1.82 13.13 14.29
N THR A 342 -1.49 14.42 14.44
CA THR A 342 -2.30 15.32 15.28
C THR A 342 -2.65 16.67 14.66
N SER A 343 -2.06 17.04 13.53
CA SER A 343 -2.29 18.37 12.94
C SER A 343 -3.77 18.59 12.59
N PRO A 344 -4.38 19.69 13.02
CA PRO A 344 -5.77 20.03 12.68
C PRO A 344 -5.92 20.58 11.26
N VAL A 345 -4.82 20.76 10.53
CA VAL A 345 -4.83 21.25 9.15
C VAL A 345 -5.57 20.28 8.24
N THR A 346 -6.37 20.83 7.35
CA THR A 346 -7.04 20.08 6.29
C THR A 346 -7.11 20.90 4.99
N PHE A 347 -7.53 20.25 3.93
CA PHE A 347 -7.73 20.84 2.61
C PHE A 347 -9.15 20.54 2.15
N VAL A 348 -9.89 21.55 1.76
CA VAL A 348 -11.29 21.42 1.33
C VAL A 348 -11.58 22.30 0.10
N ASN A 349 -12.50 21.85 -0.71
CA ASN A 349 -13.23 22.70 -1.65
C ASN A 349 -14.65 22.98 -1.11
N GLY A 350 -15.49 23.70 -1.84
CA GLY A 350 -16.84 24.06 -1.39
C GLY A 350 -17.73 22.85 -1.05
N ASP A 351 -17.60 21.73 -1.77
CA ASP A 351 -18.41 20.53 -1.52
C ASP A 351 -17.96 19.81 -0.24
N LEU A 352 -16.65 19.67 -0.05
CA LEU A 352 -16.09 19.05 1.15
C LEU A 352 -16.28 19.94 2.38
N ALA A 353 -16.14 21.27 2.23
CA ALA A 353 -16.42 22.23 3.31
C ALA A 353 -17.89 22.13 3.77
N ARG A 354 -18.82 22.04 2.83
CA ARG A 354 -20.25 21.84 3.14
C ARG A 354 -20.48 20.52 3.86
N HIS A 355 -19.82 19.46 3.43
CA HIS A 355 -19.91 18.16 4.10
C HIS A 355 -19.46 18.22 5.56
N TYR A 356 -18.39 18.94 5.86
CA TYR A 356 -17.89 19.15 7.23
C TYR A 356 -18.60 20.28 8.01
N GLY A 357 -19.59 20.94 7.43
CA GLY A 357 -20.27 22.07 8.06
C GLY A 357 -19.42 23.33 8.17
N MET A 358 -18.34 23.44 7.40
CA MET A 358 -17.50 24.63 7.35
C MET A 358 -18.17 25.73 6.51
N THR A 359 -18.11 26.98 6.96
CA THR A 359 -18.70 28.14 6.28
C THR A 359 -17.63 28.98 5.59
N GLY A 360 -18.04 29.78 4.60
CA GLY A 360 -17.16 30.72 3.90
C GLY A 360 -16.29 30.14 2.79
N ILE A 361 -16.31 28.82 2.56
CA ILE A 361 -15.57 28.14 1.49
C ILE A 361 -16.55 27.67 0.42
N THR A 362 -16.35 28.10 -0.82
CA THR A 362 -17.23 27.80 -1.97
C THR A 362 -16.41 27.50 -3.23
N GLY A 363 -17.07 26.90 -4.23
CA GLY A 363 -16.42 26.58 -5.52
C GLY A 363 -15.58 25.32 -5.47
N THR A 364 -14.81 25.07 -6.54
CA THR A 364 -14.05 23.83 -6.75
C THR A 364 -12.56 23.95 -6.36
N THR A 365 -12.11 25.17 -6.09
CA THR A 365 -10.70 25.43 -5.71
C THR A 365 -10.44 24.90 -4.32
N TRP A 366 -9.38 24.12 -4.18
CA TRP A 366 -8.90 23.61 -2.90
C TRP A 366 -8.30 24.72 -2.03
N GLN A 367 -8.67 24.76 -0.77
CA GLN A 367 -8.19 25.74 0.20
C GLN A 367 -7.65 25.01 1.44
N ARG A 368 -6.50 25.47 1.92
CA ARG A 368 -5.95 25.04 3.20
C ARG A 368 -6.72 25.70 4.32
N THR A 369 -7.20 24.92 5.27
CA THR A 369 -7.91 25.38 6.46
C THR A 369 -7.57 24.50 7.67
N SER A 370 -8.29 24.62 8.78
CA SER A 370 -8.11 23.76 9.94
C SER A 370 -9.45 23.44 10.59
N PHE A 371 -9.54 22.24 11.16
CA PHE A 371 -10.63 21.91 12.08
C PHE A 371 -10.46 22.71 13.38
N THR A 372 -11.53 23.31 13.87
CA THR A 372 -11.52 24.20 15.04
C THR A 372 -12.13 23.57 16.30
N SER A 373 -12.78 22.42 16.15
CA SER A 373 -13.47 21.72 17.23
C SER A 373 -12.52 21.12 18.28
N GLY A 374 -11.25 20.86 17.91
CA GLY A 374 -10.31 20.10 18.73
C GLY A 374 -10.61 18.59 18.80
N GLN A 375 -11.63 18.13 18.06
CA GLN A 375 -12.06 16.73 18.05
C GLN A 375 -11.41 15.91 16.93
N ARG A 376 -10.76 16.58 15.97
CA ARG A 376 -10.27 15.96 14.74
C ARG A 376 -8.93 16.55 14.30
N GLY A 377 -8.04 15.70 13.80
CA GLY A 377 -6.75 16.09 13.22
C GLY A 377 -5.92 14.87 12.86
N GLY A 378 -4.88 15.10 12.05
CA GLY A 378 -3.96 14.07 11.59
C GLY A 378 -4.53 13.13 10.54
N LEU A 379 -3.65 12.33 9.95
CA LEU A 379 -3.99 11.42 8.86
C LEU A 379 -4.96 10.31 9.30
N PHE A 380 -4.77 9.77 10.52
CA PHE A 380 -5.58 8.67 11.04
C PHE A 380 -7.06 9.06 11.28
N MET A 381 -7.34 10.34 11.47
CA MET A 381 -8.70 10.87 11.61
C MET A 381 -9.19 11.61 10.35
N ASN A 382 -8.48 11.52 9.25
CA ASN A 382 -8.99 11.94 7.95
C ASN A 382 -10.21 11.09 7.56
N SER A 383 -11.21 11.68 6.88
CA SER A 383 -12.44 10.95 6.52
C SER A 383 -12.16 9.69 5.72
N ALA A 384 -11.23 9.72 4.77
CA ALA A 384 -10.88 8.56 3.99
C ALA A 384 -10.39 7.41 4.90
N ALA A 385 -9.44 7.70 5.79
CA ALA A 385 -8.87 6.71 6.69
C ALA A 385 -9.88 6.17 7.70
N LEU A 386 -10.76 7.02 8.26
CA LEU A 386 -11.73 6.58 9.26
C LEU A 386 -12.81 5.68 8.70
N ILE A 387 -13.39 6.09 7.56
CA ILE A 387 -14.59 5.43 7.06
C ILE A 387 -14.30 4.18 6.24
N SER A 388 -13.04 3.93 5.85
CA SER A 388 -12.68 2.79 5.00
C SER A 388 -13.11 1.43 5.60
N HIS A 389 -13.16 1.29 6.90
CA HIS A 389 -13.53 0.04 7.57
C HIS A 389 -14.87 0.07 8.32
N ASP A 390 -15.63 1.15 8.22
CA ASP A 390 -16.96 1.24 8.81
C ASP A 390 -18.00 0.41 8.03
N LYS A 391 -19.08 0.04 8.70
CA LYS A 391 -20.18 -0.72 8.09
C LYS A 391 -21.04 0.18 7.21
N GLN A 392 -21.86 -0.42 6.35
CA GLN A 392 -22.73 0.34 5.42
C GLN A 392 -23.67 1.31 6.13
N SER A 393 -24.20 0.92 7.29
CA SER A 393 -25.21 1.68 8.03
C SER A 393 -24.71 2.32 9.32
N ARG A 394 -23.45 2.11 9.72
CA ARG A 394 -22.91 2.58 11.01
C ARG A 394 -21.38 2.57 11.05
N THR A 395 -20.82 3.22 12.06
CA THR A 395 -19.41 3.11 12.46
C THR A 395 -19.08 1.70 12.98
N SER A 396 -17.82 1.38 13.06
CA SER A 396 -17.32 0.12 13.62
C SER A 396 -16.23 0.37 14.67
N ILE A 397 -16.63 0.45 15.94
CA ILE A 397 -15.71 0.61 17.08
C ILE A 397 -14.60 -0.45 17.01
N VAL A 398 -14.96 -1.71 16.80
CA VAL A 398 -14.01 -2.84 16.74
C VAL A 398 -12.98 -2.64 15.63
N ASN A 399 -13.42 -2.28 14.41
CA ASN A 399 -12.49 -2.09 13.28
C ASN A 399 -11.59 -0.87 13.50
N ARG A 400 -12.12 0.22 14.06
CA ARG A 400 -11.34 1.42 14.39
C ARG A 400 -10.27 1.11 15.44
N GLY A 401 -10.61 0.32 16.48
CA GLY A 401 -9.65 -0.16 17.48
C GLY A 401 -8.64 -1.16 16.91
N MET A 402 -9.08 -2.07 16.02
CA MET A 402 -8.21 -3.00 15.31
C MET A 402 -7.12 -2.24 14.54
N ARG A 403 -7.48 -1.18 13.83
CA ARG A 403 -6.53 -0.36 13.08
C ARG A 403 -5.49 0.31 13.97
N VAL A 404 -5.89 0.84 15.12
CA VAL A 404 -4.91 1.37 16.08
C VAL A 404 -3.89 0.29 16.46
N ARG A 405 -4.35 -0.92 16.76
CA ARG A 405 -3.47 -2.04 17.12
C ARG A 405 -2.53 -2.46 15.99
N THR A 406 -3.09 -2.70 14.81
CA THR A 406 -2.32 -3.29 13.71
C THR A 406 -1.48 -2.29 12.94
N GLN A 407 -1.99 -1.07 12.75
CA GLN A 407 -1.35 -0.05 11.92
C GLN A 407 -0.48 0.93 12.72
N LEU A 408 -0.85 1.25 13.97
CA LEU A 408 -0.09 2.20 14.78
C LEU A 408 0.76 1.55 15.87
N LEU A 409 0.41 0.34 16.33
CA LEU A 409 1.19 -0.40 17.34
C LEU A 409 1.86 -1.66 16.76
N CYS A 410 1.63 -2.01 15.50
CA CYS A 410 2.13 -3.22 14.85
C CYS A 410 1.85 -4.51 15.63
N GLN A 411 0.78 -4.52 16.44
CA GLN A 411 0.39 -5.66 17.24
C GLN A 411 -0.46 -6.61 16.43
N THR A 412 -0.27 -7.93 16.64
CA THR A 412 -1.10 -8.96 16.01
C THR A 412 -2.33 -9.21 16.86
N VAL A 413 -3.51 -9.15 16.25
CA VAL A 413 -4.76 -9.56 16.89
C VAL A 413 -5.16 -10.91 16.32
N PRO A 414 -5.34 -11.94 17.15
CA PRO A 414 -5.77 -13.24 16.67
C PRO A 414 -7.13 -13.18 15.96
N ALA A 415 -7.33 -14.02 14.96
CA ALA A 415 -8.64 -14.20 14.36
C ALA A 415 -9.63 -14.72 15.42
N PRO A 416 -10.91 -14.31 15.36
CA PRO A 416 -11.92 -14.87 16.25
C PRO A 416 -12.03 -16.39 16.02
N PRO A 417 -12.35 -17.18 17.07
CA PRO A 417 -12.60 -18.60 16.90
C PRO A 417 -13.76 -18.85 15.93
N ASP A 418 -13.69 -19.96 15.16
CA ASP A 418 -14.66 -20.30 14.10
C ASP A 418 -16.08 -20.53 14.62
N ASP A 419 -16.25 -20.86 15.89
CA ASP A 419 -17.51 -21.16 16.54
C ASP A 419 -18.20 -19.94 17.18
N VAL A 420 -17.59 -18.76 17.09
CA VAL A 420 -18.15 -17.52 17.66
C VAL A 420 -19.09 -16.85 16.66
N PRO A 421 -20.38 -16.62 17.00
CA PRO A 421 -21.28 -15.86 16.15
C PRO A 421 -20.78 -14.41 15.98
N LEU A 422 -20.34 -14.06 14.77
CA LEU A 422 -19.86 -12.70 14.45
C LEU A 422 -21.00 -11.67 14.31
N ASN A 423 -22.25 -12.12 14.32
CA ASN A 423 -23.41 -11.26 14.16
C ASN A 423 -23.92 -10.79 15.53
N LEU A 424 -23.77 -9.49 15.79
CA LEU A 424 -24.49 -8.81 16.87
C LEU A 424 -26.00 -8.93 16.64
N ALA A 425 -26.77 -9.02 17.73
CA ALA A 425 -28.23 -8.95 17.67
C ALA A 425 -28.69 -7.73 16.85
N ALA A 426 -29.80 -7.88 16.13
CA ALA A 426 -30.34 -6.84 15.27
C ALA A 426 -30.49 -5.51 16.03
N ILE A 427 -30.27 -4.40 15.33
CA ILE A 427 -30.47 -3.06 15.89
C ILE A 427 -31.98 -2.86 16.07
N ASN A 428 -32.44 -2.92 17.28
CA ASN A 428 -33.85 -2.66 17.61
C ASN A 428 -34.08 -1.23 18.17
N GLY A 429 -33.16 -0.31 17.98
CA GLY A 429 -33.30 1.09 18.43
C GLY A 429 -33.12 1.33 19.93
N GLU A 430 -33.13 0.28 20.76
CA GLU A 430 -33.08 0.41 22.22
C GLU A 430 -31.66 0.53 22.77
N PHE A 431 -30.64 0.03 22.04
CA PHE A 431 -29.25 -0.02 22.50
C PHE A 431 -28.32 0.82 21.62
N SER A 432 -27.43 1.56 22.23
CA SER A 432 -26.29 2.17 21.53
C SER A 432 -25.34 1.10 20.98
N GLN A 433 -24.45 1.47 20.07
CA GLN A 433 -23.42 0.55 19.63
C GLN A 433 -22.50 0.13 20.79
N ALA A 434 -22.18 1.06 21.70
CA ALA A 434 -21.42 0.78 22.92
C ALA A 434 -22.15 -0.21 23.84
N ASP A 435 -23.49 -0.08 24.03
CA ASP A 435 -24.26 -1.03 24.86
C ASP A 435 -24.24 -2.44 24.27
N ARG A 436 -24.34 -2.57 22.96
CA ARG A 436 -24.28 -3.88 22.29
C ARG A 436 -22.89 -4.50 22.38
N LEU A 437 -21.84 -3.72 22.28
CA LEU A 437 -20.48 -4.20 22.50
C LEU A 437 -20.25 -4.58 23.96
N ALA A 438 -20.88 -3.88 24.92
CA ALA A 438 -20.83 -4.26 26.33
C ALA A 438 -21.37 -5.68 26.56
N GLN A 439 -22.40 -6.12 25.81
CA GLN A 439 -22.89 -7.49 25.87
C GLN A 439 -21.85 -8.51 25.35
N HIS A 440 -21.07 -8.15 24.29
CA HIS A 440 -19.98 -9.00 23.80
C HIS A 440 -18.82 -9.09 24.81
N ARG A 441 -18.53 -8.03 25.53
CA ARG A 441 -17.49 -8.02 26.58
C ARG A 441 -17.82 -8.91 27.77
N THR A 442 -19.09 -9.21 28.01
CA THR A 442 -19.50 -10.14 29.06
C THR A 442 -19.43 -11.60 28.64
N ASN A 443 -19.35 -11.89 27.33
CA ASN A 443 -19.19 -13.23 26.83
C ASN A 443 -17.72 -13.67 26.93
N PRO A 444 -17.36 -14.75 27.66
CA PRO A 444 -15.98 -15.18 27.84
C PRO A 444 -15.22 -15.44 26.53
N SER A 445 -15.90 -15.94 25.49
CA SER A 445 -15.28 -16.21 24.18
C SER A 445 -14.96 -14.93 23.38
N CYS A 446 -15.58 -13.80 23.70
CA CYS A 446 -15.42 -12.52 23.00
C CYS A 446 -14.59 -11.51 23.80
N SER A 447 -14.67 -11.60 25.15
CA SER A 447 -14.17 -10.59 26.07
C SER A 447 -12.68 -10.29 25.89
N GLY A 448 -11.83 -11.29 25.62
CA GLY A 448 -10.39 -11.12 25.48
C GLY A 448 -10.02 -10.17 24.33
N CYS A 449 -10.58 -10.37 23.13
CA CYS A 449 -10.34 -9.49 21.98
C CYS A 449 -11.00 -8.13 22.14
N HIS A 450 -12.28 -8.09 22.60
CA HIS A 450 -13.00 -6.84 22.75
C HIS A 450 -12.41 -5.92 23.83
N ALA A 451 -11.84 -6.48 24.91
CA ALA A 451 -11.12 -5.69 25.91
C ALA A 451 -9.88 -4.96 25.35
N LEU A 452 -9.29 -5.50 24.28
CA LEU A 452 -8.14 -4.91 23.60
C LEU A 452 -8.53 -3.89 22.52
N LEU A 453 -9.68 -4.07 21.87
CA LEU A 453 -10.05 -3.32 20.66
C LEU A 453 -11.02 -2.17 20.96
N ASP A 454 -12.09 -2.44 21.73
CA ASP A 454 -13.17 -1.48 21.91
C ASP A 454 -12.73 -0.19 22.60
N PRO A 455 -11.91 -0.21 23.68
CA PRO A 455 -11.49 1.01 24.34
C PRO A 455 -10.65 1.94 23.44
N LEU A 456 -9.99 1.38 22.42
CA LEU A 456 -9.25 2.15 21.42
C LEU A 456 -10.15 2.72 20.32
N GLY A 457 -11.25 2.05 20.01
CA GLY A 457 -12.17 2.46 18.95
C GLY A 457 -13.26 3.44 19.42
N GLU A 458 -13.66 3.37 20.70
CA GLU A 458 -14.72 4.20 21.28
C GLU A 458 -14.50 5.72 21.12
N PRO A 459 -13.30 6.27 21.34
CA PRO A 459 -13.09 7.72 21.20
C PRO A 459 -13.39 8.27 19.81
N PHE A 460 -13.32 7.42 18.77
CA PHE A 460 -13.60 7.82 17.38
C PHE A 460 -15.11 7.89 17.06
N GLU A 461 -16.00 7.47 17.95
CA GLU A 461 -17.45 7.52 17.70
C GLU A 461 -17.99 8.95 17.57
N THR A 462 -17.22 9.95 18.01
CA THR A 462 -17.49 11.36 17.72
C THR A 462 -17.41 11.72 16.23
N LEU A 463 -16.95 10.79 15.39
CA LEU A 463 -16.89 10.89 13.93
C LEU A 463 -17.79 9.81 13.33
N ASP A 464 -18.79 10.20 12.53
CA ASP A 464 -19.77 9.28 11.96
C ASP A 464 -19.18 8.43 10.81
N ALA A 465 -19.97 7.52 10.25
CA ALA A 465 -19.54 6.61 9.18
C ALA A 465 -19.37 7.29 7.81
N VAL A 466 -19.51 8.60 7.74
CA VAL A 466 -19.15 9.43 6.57
C VAL A 466 -18.19 10.57 6.95
N GLY A 467 -17.54 10.45 8.12
CA GLY A 467 -16.47 11.34 8.56
C GLY A 467 -16.93 12.69 9.09
N ARG A 468 -18.20 12.90 9.44
CA ARG A 468 -18.69 14.14 10.06
C ARG A 468 -18.59 14.07 11.57
N GLU A 469 -18.33 15.20 12.20
CA GLU A 469 -18.36 15.31 13.65
C GLU A 469 -19.80 15.19 14.19
N ARG A 470 -19.95 14.46 15.29
CA ARG A 470 -21.23 14.28 15.99
C ARG A 470 -21.03 14.17 17.51
N SER A 471 -22.03 14.57 18.26
CA SER A 471 -22.06 14.44 19.73
C SER A 471 -23.10 13.42 20.21
N ARG A 472 -23.93 12.93 19.29
CA ARG A 472 -25.00 11.96 19.57
C ARG A 472 -24.99 10.84 18.54
N ASP A 473 -25.33 9.64 19.00
CA ASP A 473 -25.52 8.48 18.12
C ASP A 473 -26.84 8.57 17.33
N GLU A 474 -27.10 7.58 16.51
CA GLU A 474 -28.29 7.49 15.67
C GLU A 474 -29.58 7.40 16.51
N GLY A 475 -29.50 6.99 17.78
CA GLY A 475 -30.61 6.95 18.75
C GLY A 475 -30.75 8.25 19.55
N GLY A 476 -29.96 9.29 19.26
CA GLY A 476 -30.00 10.59 19.96
C GLY A 476 -29.28 10.61 21.31
N ARG A 477 -28.56 9.56 21.69
CA ARG A 477 -27.84 9.44 22.96
C ARG A 477 -26.48 10.13 22.85
N ALA A 478 -26.01 10.71 23.97
CA ALA A 478 -24.67 11.31 24.03
C ALA A 478 -23.59 10.22 23.80
N ILE A 479 -22.62 10.53 22.97
CA ILE A 479 -21.48 9.66 22.67
C ILE A 479 -20.39 9.87 23.71
N PRO A 480 -19.92 8.80 24.41
CA PRO A 480 -18.73 8.88 25.24
C PRO A 480 -17.52 9.25 24.37
N THR A 481 -16.70 10.21 24.80
CA THR A 481 -15.47 10.60 24.10
C THR A 481 -14.25 9.90 24.64
N THR A 482 -14.38 9.25 25.81
CA THR A 482 -13.28 8.62 26.55
C THR A 482 -13.00 7.22 26.03
N GLY A 483 -11.75 6.77 26.19
CA GLY A 483 -11.30 5.42 25.93
C GLY A 483 -10.11 5.07 26.79
N GLU A 484 -9.42 4.01 26.41
CA GLU A 484 -8.23 3.56 27.14
C GLU A 484 -7.26 2.85 26.17
N ILE A 485 -5.97 3.18 26.29
CA ILE A 485 -4.91 2.39 25.67
C ILE A 485 -4.57 1.29 26.67
N VAL A 486 -4.65 0.05 26.25
CA VAL A 486 -4.34 -1.13 27.07
C VAL A 486 -3.38 -2.04 26.32
N ALA A 487 -2.49 -2.71 27.04
CA ALA A 487 -1.52 -3.65 26.50
C ALA A 487 -0.63 -3.03 25.39
N SER A 488 -0.25 -1.76 25.54
CA SER A 488 0.88 -1.16 24.84
C SER A 488 2.14 -1.27 25.70
N ARG A 489 3.30 -1.07 25.12
CA ARG A 489 4.56 -1.11 25.89
C ARG A 489 4.80 0.15 26.74
N ASP A 490 4.28 1.29 26.31
CA ASP A 490 4.66 2.60 26.89
C ASP A 490 3.56 3.67 26.86
N ALA A 491 2.37 3.37 26.33
CA ALA A 491 1.30 4.36 26.17
C ALA A 491 0.03 4.05 26.98
N ASP A 492 0.00 2.99 27.78
CA ASP A 492 -1.18 2.55 28.51
C ASP A 492 -1.81 3.65 29.36
N GLY A 493 -3.14 3.66 29.42
CA GLY A 493 -3.92 4.54 30.26
C GLY A 493 -5.09 5.22 29.54
N ARG A 494 -5.91 5.87 30.34
CA ARG A 494 -7.13 6.54 29.88
C ARG A 494 -6.85 7.69 28.93
N VAL A 495 -7.74 7.85 27.97
CA VAL A 495 -7.78 8.98 27.03
C VAL A 495 -9.15 9.68 27.11
N THR A 496 -9.15 10.98 26.87
CA THR A 496 -10.33 11.83 26.99
C THR A 496 -11.01 12.10 25.63
N SER A 497 -10.34 11.79 24.54
CA SER A 497 -10.83 11.98 23.17
C SER A 497 -9.97 11.20 22.17
N ALA A 498 -10.44 11.10 20.92
CA ALA A 498 -9.64 10.56 19.82
C ALA A 498 -8.34 11.38 19.59
N MET A 499 -8.40 12.71 19.74
CA MET A 499 -7.21 13.56 19.64
C MET A 499 -6.22 13.32 20.78
N ASP A 500 -6.70 13.03 21.98
CA ASP A 500 -5.84 12.68 23.11
C ASP A 500 -5.17 11.32 22.88
N LEU A 501 -5.92 10.34 22.34
CA LEU A 501 -5.39 9.06 21.90
C LEU A 501 -4.26 9.25 20.86
N MET A 502 -4.51 10.03 19.79
CA MET A 502 -3.51 10.28 18.76
C MET A 502 -2.27 11.00 19.30
N ARG A 503 -2.45 11.94 20.23
CA ARG A 503 -1.33 12.64 20.87
C ARG A 503 -0.49 11.70 21.75
N LYS A 504 -1.11 10.82 22.52
CA LYS A 504 -0.38 9.80 23.28
C LYS A 504 0.39 8.85 22.37
N LEU A 505 -0.25 8.36 21.31
CA LEU A 505 0.40 7.47 20.35
C LEU A 505 1.53 8.16 19.56
N SER A 506 1.39 9.44 19.21
CA SER A 506 2.48 10.18 18.54
C SER A 506 3.74 10.31 19.40
N ASN A 507 3.60 10.18 20.73
CA ASN A 507 4.69 10.21 21.69
C ASN A 507 5.13 8.82 22.18
N SER A 508 4.47 7.75 21.73
CA SER A 508 4.81 6.37 22.07
C SER A 508 6.00 5.87 21.24
N ASP A 509 6.98 5.29 21.89
CA ASP A 509 8.12 4.65 21.23
C ASP A 509 7.65 3.41 20.44
N GLU A 510 6.66 2.67 20.94
CA GLU A 510 6.05 1.54 20.22
C GLU A 510 5.42 1.99 18.90
N ALA A 511 4.67 3.09 18.90
CA ALA A 511 4.05 3.62 17.68
C ALA A 511 5.09 4.14 16.67
N ARG A 512 6.17 4.75 17.16
CA ARG A 512 7.29 5.22 16.32
C ARG A 512 8.08 4.06 15.71
N GLU A 513 8.34 3.00 16.47
CA GLU A 513 8.93 1.76 15.96
C GLU A 513 8.00 1.06 14.95
N CYS A 514 6.68 1.11 15.19
CA CYS A 514 5.71 0.61 14.23
C CYS A 514 5.76 1.40 12.92
N MET A 515 5.88 2.73 12.94
CA MET A 515 6.07 3.52 11.73
C MET A 515 7.31 3.09 10.93
N VAL A 516 8.43 2.83 11.60
CA VAL A 516 9.65 2.28 10.98
C VAL A 516 9.35 0.92 10.33
N THR A 517 8.65 0.04 11.05
CA THR A 517 8.29 -1.31 10.57
C THR A 517 7.34 -1.24 9.37
N GLN A 518 6.35 -0.37 9.38
CA GLN A 518 5.42 -0.19 8.27
C GLN A 518 6.13 0.32 7.01
N LEU A 519 6.99 1.33 7.15
CA LEU A 519 7.78 1.82 6.01
C LEU A 519 8.79 0.77 5.51
N PHE A 520 9.37 -0.04 6.40
CA PHE A 520 10.23 -1.16 6.03
C PHE A 520 9.47 -2.18 5.18
N ARG A 521 8.29 -2.63 5.62
CA ARG A 521 7.42 -3.58 4.88
C ARG A 521 7.09 -3.07 3.48
N PHE A 522 6.72 -1.80 3.37
CA PHE A 522 6.42 -1.17 2.10
C PHE A 522 7.66 -1.06 1.19
N SER A 523 8.78 -0.57 1.71
CA SER A 523 10.01 -0.33 0.91
C SER A 523 10.60 -1.63 0.36
N HIS A 524 10.55 -2.72 1.14
CA HIS A 524 11.10 -4.03 0.76
C HIS A 524 10.07 -4.98 0.15
N GLY A 525 8.77 -4.67 0.24
CA GLY A 525 7.68 -5.49 -0.31
C GLY A 525 7.59 -6.87 0.35
N ARG A 526 7.91 -6.96 1.64
CA ARG A 526 7.87 -8.19 2.43
C ARG A 526 7.73 -7.93 3.92
N GLN A 527 7.37 -8.97 4.66
CA GLN A 527 7.45 -8.95 6.11
C GLN A 527 8.91 -8.88 6.57
N GLU A 528 9.12 -8.26 7.72
CA GLU A 528 10.41 -8.24 8.40
C GLU A 528 10.80 -9.64 8.90
N GLU A 529 12.08 -9.91 8.86
CA GLU A 529 12.73 -11.13 9.35
C GLU A 529 13.66 -10.79 10.52
N ALA A 530 14.14 -11.79 11.25
CA ALA A 530 15.08 -11.57 12.36
C ALA A 530 16.39 -10.90 11.92
N SER A 531 16.86 -11.18 10.71
CA SER A 531 18.03 -10.54 10.08
C SER A 531 17.88 -9.03 9.85
N ASP A 532 16.64 -8.54 9.72
CA ASP A 532 16.36 -7.12 9.45
C ASP A 532 16.39 -6.23 10.70
N LEU A 533 16.58 -6.83 11.86
CA LEU A 533 16.50 -6.14 13.15
C LEU A 533 17.46 -4.95 13.21
N CYS A 534 18.71 -5.15 12.79
CA CYS A 534 19.72 -4.10 12.79
C CYS A 534 19.40 -2.97 11.79
N SER A 535 18.89 -3.30 10.62
CA SER A 535 18.44 -2.29 9.64
C SER A 535 17.32 -1.43 10.21
N ARG A 536 16.30 -2.05 10.82
CA ARG A 536 15.18 -1.31 11.44
C ARG A 536 15.64 -0.48 12.64
N GLN A 537 16.55 -1.00 13.47
CA GLN A 537 17.09 -0.27 14.61
C GLN A 537 17.89 0.97 14.15
N ARG A 538 18.76 0.85 13.14
CA ARG A 538 19.49 2.00 12.58
C ARG A 538 18.54 3.05 12.00
N ALA A 539 17.49 2.61 11.29
CA ALA A 539 16.47 3.52 10.78
C ALA A 539 15.72 4.23 11.93
N LEU A 540 15.40 3.51 13.01
CA LEU A 540 14.76 4.08 14.20
C LEU A 540 15.64 5.12 14.89
N GLU A 541 16.94 4.84 15.06
CA GLU A 541 17.91 5.78 15.63
C GLU A 541 17.97 7.08 14.82
N LYS A 542 18.07 6.99 13.49
CA LYS A 542 18.05 8.16 12.61
C LYS A 542 16.71 8.91 12.67
N PHE A 543 15.60 8.20 12.75
CA PHE A 543 14.29 8.79 12.92
C PHE A 543 14.19 9.56 14.24
N LYS A 544 14.71 9.00 15.33
CA LYS A 544 14.81 9.65 16.64
C LYS A 544 15.72 10.88 16.60
N ASP A 545 16.93 10.76 16.05
CA ASP A 545 17.92 11.84 15.95
C ASP A 545 17.38 13.04 15.14
N SER A 546 16.52 12.77 14.16
CA SER A 546 15.84 13.80 13.36
C SER A 546 14.57 14.38 14.01
N GLN A 547 14.35 14.13 15.30
CA GLN A 547 13.14 14.55 16.02
C GLN A 547 11.87 13.94 15.38
N TRP A 548 11.94 12.66 15.05
CA TRP A 548 10.84 11.91 14.47
C TRP A 548 10.33 12.47 13.13
N ASN A 549 11.27 12.91 12.28
CA ASN A 549 10.96 13.45 10.97
C ASN A 549 10.78 12.31 9.94
N VAL A 550 9.60 12.20 9.38
CA VAL A 550 9.22 11.12 8.45
C VAL A 550 10.01 11.19 7.14
N ARG A 551 10.38 12.38 6.65
CA ARG A 551 11.28 12.50 5.47
C ARG A 551 12.64 11.89 5.76
N GLU A 552 13.18 12.16 6.96
CA GLU A 552 14.46 11.59 7.39
C GLU A 552 14.37 10.09 7.61
N LEU A 553 13.19 9.56 7.99
CA LEU A 553 12.97 8.12 8.03
C LEU A 553 13.04 7.49 6.63
N TYR A 554 12.47 8.13 5.59
CA TYR A 554 12.64 7.68 4.20
C TYR A 554 14.11 7.66 3.78
N VAL A 555 14.88 8.71 4.12
CA VAL A 555 16.33 8.75 3.87
C VAL A 555 17.04 7.64 4.65
N ALA A 556 16.70 7.45 5.92
CA ALA A 556 17.30 6.42 6.77
C ALA A 556 17.06 5.00 6.22
N MET A 557 15.89 4.72 5.63
CA MET A 557 15.63 3.43 4.96
C MET A 557 16.64 3.15 3.85
N THR A 558 17.10 4.17 3.13
CA THR A 558 18.09 4.00 2.05
C THR A 558 19.51 3.72 2.56
N GLN A 559 19.76 3.89 3.85
CA GLN A 559 21.06 3.68 4.50
C GLN A 559 21.15 2.34 5.24
N THR A 560 20.11 1.51 5.16
CA THR A 560 20.06 0.21 5.81
C THR A 560 20.80 -0.86 5.01
N ASP A 561 21.24 -1.93 5.71
CA ASP A 561 21.87 -3.07 5.04
C ASP A 561 20.93 -3.70 4.01
N ASP A 562 19.64 -3.79 4.31
CA ASP A 562 18.61 -4.31 3.41
C ASP A 562 18.44 -3.47 2.13
N PHE A 563 18.80 -2.20 2.16
CA PHE A 563 18.72 -1.33 0.99
C PHE A 563 20.01 -1.32 0.16
N LEU A 564 21.16 -1.41 0.82
CA LEU A 564 22.47 -1.27 0.18
C LEU A 564 23.09 -2.60 -0.27
N PHE A 565 22.64 -3.69 0.32
CA PHE A 565 23.22 -5.02 0.11
C PHE A 565 22.15 -6.03 -0.28
N LYS A 566 22.60 -7.16 -0.79
CA LYS A 566 21.79 -8.34 -1.08
C LYS A 566 22.44 -9.57 -0.43
N PRO A 567 21.65 -10.44 0.22
CA PRO A 567 22.17 -11.66 0.80
C PRO A 567 22.70 -12.59 -0.29
N GLY A 568 23.67 -13.42 0.05
CA GLY A 568 24.13 -14.50 -0.81
C GLY A 568 23.03 -15.52 -1.05
N VAL A 569 23.04 -16.14 -2.22
CA VAL A 569 22.11 -17.21 -2.57
C VAL A 569 22.79 -18.54 -2.27
N THR A 570 22.19 -19.35 -1.42
CA THR A 570 22.61 -20.75 -1.24
C THR A 570 22.11 -21.53 -2.47
N PRO A 571 22.97 -22.23 -3.20
CA PRO A 571 22.61 -22.96 -4.40
C PRO A 571 21.59 -24.06 -4.14
#